data_d1a39462cb6a5de8a54166eeb92af9d1
#
_entry.id   d1a39462cb6a5de8a54166eeb92af9d1
#
_cell.length_a   1.000
_cell.length_b   1.000
_cell.length_c   1.000
_cell.angle_alpha   90.00
_cell.angle_beta   90.00
_cell.angle_gamma   90.00
#
_symmetry.space_group_name_H-M   'P 1'
#
loop_
_entity.id
_entity.type
_entity.pdbx_description
1 polymer ?
#
loop_
_entity_poly.entity_id
_entity_poly.type
_entity_poly.pdbx_seq_one_letter_code
_entity_poly.pdbx_strand_id
1 'polypeptide(L)'
;RHRRRHRAVRARASEDANEASARTTTTTTTTTKVVVLGGTGRVGSATAAALVRGANGGVEVTLGGRSRERDAEAKARHRGLANASFVEVDVCDKASVTRAIQGADLVINTAGPFQRRKSCAALEAALESGVKYLDVCDDASYGAEAKKLSEKAKAAGVAAITCAGIYPGVSNLMARDIVESMKAEFRATEENEGKEPEVEYVLYNYFTAGSGGVGTTILATSYLLCGEDVVCWEDGQRIVEKPASQRKVVDFGKGVGRREVFLYNLPEVASTREIFGARTVKARFGTSPGIWNGAMVAIANLVPKSLLENQDAMKGLANFSAPIVRSVDAIVGETTSIRVDVKLKDGKQSVGLYTHPRLSECVGTCTASFATAMLNGECAPGVWYPEEVEAISDRDALFERAKEGTSLFALNQAPWMVESKPVNLGFGLYWT
;
A
#
# COMPACT_ATOMS: atom_id res chain seq x y z
N ARG A 1 -45.76 -56.67 25.52
CA ARG A 1 -45.10 -56.76 24.17
C ARG A 1 -44.78 -55.37 23.55
N HIS A 2 -45.46 -54.27 23.92
CA HIS A 2 -45.22 -52.97 23.34
C HIS A 2 -43.98 -52.23 23.85
N ARG A 3 -43.54 -52.48 25.08
CA ARG A 3 -42.33 -51.81 25.65
C ARG A 3 -40.98 -52.31 25.13
N ARG A 4 -40.91 -53.53 24.57
CA ARG A 4 -39.65 -54.07 24.02
C ARG A 4 -39.33 -53.58 22.60
N ARG A 5 -40.31 -53.15 21.78
CA ARG A 5 -40.10 -52.62 20.44
C ARG A 5 -39.51 -51.22 20.44
N HIS A 6 -39.88 -50.35 21.41
CA HIS A 6 -39.33 -48.99 21.52
C HIS A 6 -37.88 -48.95 21.97
N ARG A 7 -37.35 -49.97 22.61
CA ARG A 7 -35.96 -50.04 23.08
C ARG A 7 -35.00 -50.45 21.96
N ALA A 8 -35.44 -51.27 21.02
CA ALA A 8 -34.62 -51.68 19.85
C ALA A 8 -34.51 -50.59 18.77
N VAL A 9 -35.53 -49.77 18.61
CA VAL A 9 -35.50 -48.65 17.65
C VAL A 9 -34.62 -47.51 18.16
N ARG A 10 -34.57 -47.28 19.51
CA ARG A 10 -33.66 -46.26 20.07
C ARG A 10 -32.19 -46.68 20.07
N ALA A 11 -31.88 -47.98 20.17
CA ALA A 11 -30.52 -48.48 20.11
C ALA A 11 -29.92 -48.37 18.67
N ARG A 12 -30.71 -48.66 17.63
CA ARG A 12 -30.25 -48.47 16.23
C ARG A 12 -30.08 -47.02 15.84
N ALA A 13 -30.94 -46.13 16.32
CA ALA A 13 -30.77 -44.67 16.05
C ALA A 13 -29.54 -44.04 16.73
N SER A 14 -29.04 -44.64 17.82
CA SER A 14 -27.81 -44.21 18.50
C SER A 14 -26.53 -44.78 17.87
N GLU A 15 -26.59 -45.92 17.21
CA GLU A 15 -25.47 -46.51 16.47
C GLU A 15 -25.26 -45.79 15.11
N ASP A 16 -26.35 -45.51 14.38
CA ASP A 16 -26.28 -44.72 13.12
C ASP A 16 -25.84 -43.26 13.36
N ALA A 17 -26.14 -42.67 14.51
CA ALA A 17 -25.65 -41.32 14.88
C ALA A 17 -24.17 -41.32 15.29
N ASN A 18 -23.63 -42.43 15.77
CA ASN A 18 -22.22 -42.53 16.15
C ASN A 18 -21.31 -42.88 14.96
N GLU A 19 -21.82 -43.58 13.93
CA GLU A 19 -21.08 -43.83 12.70
C GLU A 19 -21.05 -42.60 11.77
N ALA A 20 -22.03 -41.69 11.84
CA ALA A 20 -22.03 -40.43 11.12
C ALA A 20 -21.05 -39.38 11.70
N SER A 21 -20.64 -39.53 12.96
CA SER A 21 -19.68 -38.64 13.65
C SER A 21 -18.21 -38.99 13.43
N ALA A 22 -17.90 -40.11 12.75
CA ALA A 22 -16.53 -40.60 12.55
C ALA A 22 -16.02 -40.38 11.08
N ARG A 23 -16.69 -39.56 10.28
CA ARG A 23 -16.05 -39.03 9.09
C ARG A 23 -15.19 -37.83 9.46
N THR A 24 -13.98 -38.10 9.94
CA THR A 24 -12.88 -37.18 10.00
C THR A 24 -12.62 -36.70 8.55
N THR A 25 -13.20 -35.58 8.17
CA THR A 25 -12.78 -34.87 6.99
C THR A 25 -11.34 -34.44 7.29
N THR A 26 -10.39 -35.22 6.81
CA THR A 26 -9.00 -34.78 6.70
C THR A 26 -9.01 -33.62 5.69
N THR A 27 -9.27 -32.42 6.19
CA THR A 27 -9.03 -31.20 5.43
C THR A 27 -7.51 -31.18 5.26
N THR A 28 -7.03 -31.62 4.10
CA THR A 28 -5.67 -31.35 3.65
C THR A 28 -5.60 -29.83 3.57
N THR A 29 -5.10 -29.18 4.62
CA THR A 29 -4.76 -27.76 4.59
C THR A 29 -3.62 -27.62 3.57
N THR A 30 -3.98 -27.33 2.31
CA THR A 30 -2.99 -26.98 1.30
C THR A 30 -2.35 -25.69 1.76
N THR A 31 -1.07 -25.76 2.13
CA THR A 31 -0.29 -24.59 2.56
C THR A 31 -0.14 -23.66 1.37
N THR A 32 -0.60 -22.43 1.52
CA THR A 32 -0.50 -21.38 0.48
C THR A 32 0.95 -20.93 0.32
N LYS A 33 1.46 -20.91 -0.91
CA LYS A 33 2.85 -20.56 -1.21
C LYS A 33 2.95 -19.14 -1.74
N VAL A 34 3.72 -18.30 -1.06
CA VAL A 34 3.93 -16.89 -1.43
C VAL A 34 5.40 -16.61 -1.67
N VAL A 35 5.73 -16.05 -2.83
CA VAL A 35 7.07 -15.57 -3.14
C VAL A 35 7.11 -14.06 -3.01
N VAL A 36 8.02 -13.52 -2.18
CA VAL A 36 8.21 -12.08 -1.99
C VAL A 36 9.49 -11.66 -2.70
N LEU A 37 9.38 -11.09 -3.89
CA LEU A 37 10.49 -10.50 -4.65
C LEU A 37 10.98 -9.23 -3.94
N GLY A 38 12.28 -9.12 -3.70
CA GLY A 38 12.84 -8.11 -2.80
C GLY A 38 12.62 -8.45 -1.31
N GLY A 39 12.24 -9.70 -1.00
CA GLY A 39 11.94 -10.20 0.34
C GLY A 39 13.10 -10.08 1.34
N THR A 40 14.33 -9.96 0.87
CA THR A 40 15.50 -9.69 1.71
C THR A 40 15.66 -8.21 2.09
N GLY A 41 14.91 -7.31 1.44
CA GLY A 41 14.83 -5.88 1.74
C GLY A 41 13.99 -5.60 2.99
N ARG A 42 13.99 -4.32 3.45
CA ARG A 42 13.24 -3.92 4.65
C ARG A 42 11.72 -4.06 4.47
N VAL A 43 11.17 -3.50 3.40
CA VAL A 43 9.74 -3.62 3.08
C VAL A 43 9.35 -5.07 2.84
N GLY A 44 10.10 -5.79 1.97
CA GLY A 44 9.77 -7.18 1.65
C GLY A 44 9.84 -8.12 2.85
N SER A 45 10.85 -7.98 3.72
CA SER A 45 10.92 -8.80 4.93
C SER A 45 9.84 -8.44 5.95
N ALA A 46 9.44 -7.16 6.04
CA ALA A 46 8.31 -6.76 6.88
C ALA A 46 6.97 -7.31 6.34
N THR A 47 6.77 -7.27 5.00
CA THR A 47 5.60 -7.88 4.34
C THR A 47 5.53 -9.38 4.60
N ALA A 48 6.65 -10.09 4.40
CA ALA A 48 6.76 -11.52 4.65
C ALA A 48 6.44 -11.87 6.12
N ALA A 49 7.00 -11.10 7.06
CA ALA A 49 6.77 -11.29 8.50
C ALA A 49 5.30 -11.01 8.89
N ALA A 50 4.67 -9.99 8.30
CA ALA A 50 3.27 -9.70 8.54
C ALA A 50 2.36 -10.82 8.01
N LEU A 51 2.64 -11.37 6.82
CA LEU A 51 1.92 -12.51 6.27
C LEU A 51 2.02 -13.75 7.17
N VAL A 52 3.23 -14.13 7.57
CA VAL A 52 3.45 -15.30 8.44
C VAL A 52 2.69 -15.12 9.77
N ARG A 53 2.71 -13.90 10.35
CA ARG A 53 1.99 -13.58 11.59
C ARG A 53 0.48 -13.69 11.42
N GLY A 54 -0.07 -13.16 10.32
CA GLY A 54 -1.51 -13.13 10.07
C GLY A 54 -2.11 -14.48 9.68
N ALA A 55 -1.32 -15.37 9.10
CA ALA A 55 -1.79 -16.63 8.52
C ALA A 55 -1.79 -17.82 9.50
N ASN A 56 -1.35 -17.64 10.75
CA ASN A 56 -1.30 -18.72 11.77
C ASN A 56 -0.74 -20.06 11.25
N GLY A 57 0.31 -20.01 10.42
CA GLY A 57 0.96 -21.20 9.85
C GLY A 57 0.39 -21.71 8.53
N GLY A 58 -0.66 -21.09 7.98
CA GLY A 58 -1.27 -21.47 6.69
C GLY A 58 -0.53 -20.96 5.44
N VAL A 59 0.56 -20.18 5.61
CA VAL A 59 1.32 -19.59 4.50
C VAL A 59 2.80 -19.98 4.59
N GLU A 60 3.33 -20.53 3.51
CA GLU A 60 4.75 -20.77 3.29
C GLU A 60 5.34 -19.61 2.48
N VAL A 61 6.33 -18.91 3.04
CA VAL A 61 6.94 -17.74 2.40
C VAL A 61 8.33 -18.07 1.89
N THR A 62 8.60 -17.70 0.63
CA THR A 62 9.94 -17.71 0.02
C THR A 62 10.40 -16.27 -0.19
N LEU A 63 11.59 -15.93 0.34
CA LEU A 63 12.21 -14.63 0.18
C LEU A 63 13.04 -14.63 -1.13
N GLY A 64 12.62 -13.82 -2.10
CA GLY A 64 13.36 -13.62 -3.34
C GLY A 64 14.32 -12.44 -3.24
N GLY A 65 15.57 -12.64 -3.65
CA GLY A 65 16.59 -11.59 -3.61
C GLY A 65 17.88 -11.98 -4.35
N ARG A 66 18.83 -11.05 -4.48
CA ARG A 66 20.09 -11.23 -5.21
C ARG A 66 21.26 -11.73 -4.34
N SER A 67 21.08 -11.79 -3.02
CA SER A 67 22.17 -12.12 -2.08
C SER A 67 21.64 -12.94 -0.91
N ARG A 68 22.30 -14.07 -0.67
CA ARG A 68 21.99 -14.97 0.46
C ARG A 68 22.41 -14.37 1.80
N GLU A 69 23.41 -13.48 1.83
CA GLU A 69 23.80 -12.77 3.05
C GLU A 69 22.68 -11.86 3.54
N ARG A 70 21.99 -11.16 2.60
CA ARG A 70 20.83 -10.33 2.92
C ARG A 70 19.61 -11.14 3.39
N ASP A 71 19.48 -12.41 2.97
CA ASP A 71 18.46 -13.31 3.51
C ASP A 71 18.68 -13.55 5.02
N ALA A 72 19.93 -13.84 5.42
CA ALA A 72 20.26 -14.01 6.83
C ALA A 72 19.98 -12.74 7.66
N GLU A 73 20.31 -11.55 7.12
CA GLU A 73 19.97 -10.27 7.76
C GLU A 73 18.44 -10.06 7.90
N ALA A 74 17.66 -10.42 6.88
CA ALA A 74 16.20 -10.31 6.91
C ALA A 74 15.59 -11.22 7.99
N LYS A 75 16.06 -12.46 8.08
CA LYS A 75 15.64 -13.42 9.11
C LYS A 75 16.05 -12.99 10.52
N ALA A 76 17.22 -12.37 10.67
CA ALA A 76 17.66 -11.81 11.95
C ALA A 76 16.77 -10.61 12.40
N ARG A 77 16.30 -9.79 11.45
CA ARG A 77 15.36 -8.69 11.76
C ARG A 77 13.98 -9.17 12.17
N HIS A 78 13.50 -10.25 11.58
CA HIS A 78 12.16 -10.78 11.79
C HIS A 78 12.22 -12.26 12.16
N ARG A 79 12.20 -12.59 13.46
CA ARG A 79 12.30 -13.98 13.97
C ARG A 79 11.24 -14.92 13.37
N GLY A 80 10.06 -14.41 13.03
CA GLY A 80 9.00 -15.18 12.35
C GLY A 80 9.39 -15.71 10.97
N LEU A 81 10.49 -15.21 10.35
CA LEU A 81 11.00 -15.67 9.06
C LEU A 81 12.10 -16.73 9.16
N ALA A 82 12.41 -17.25 10.34
CA ALA A 82 13.49 -18.22 10.53
C ALA A 82 13.36 -19.43 9.59
N ASN A 83 12.14 -19.89 9.34
CA ASN A 83 11.82 -21.03 8.48
C ASN A 83 11.49 -20.65 7.02
N ALA A 84 11.54 -19.36 6.66
CA ALA A 84 11.28 -18.93 5.29
C ALA A 84 12.36 -19.45 4.34
N SER A 85 11.95 -19.93 3.17
CA SER A 85 12.89 -20.33 2.10
C SER A 85 13.53 -19.10 1.44
N PHE A 86 14.64 -19.30 0.74
CA PHE A 86 15.29 -18.27 -0.06
C PHE A 86 15.44 -18.74 -1.51
N VAL A 87 15.17 -17.83 -2.46
CA VAL A 87 15.44 -18.03 -3.88
C VAL A 87 16.22 -16.85 -4.43
N GLU A 88 17.30 -17.16 -5.18
CA GLU A 88 18.03 -16.12 -5.90
C GLU A 88 17.25 -15.71 -7.15
N VAL A 89 16.99 -14.40 -7.30
CA VAL A 89 16.19 -13.86 -8.39
C VAL A 89 16.62 -12.45 -8.77
N ASP A 90 16.72 -12.21 -10.08
CA ASP A 90 16.76 -10.88 -10.66
C ASP A 90 15.35 -10.51 -11.17
N VAL A 91 14.75 -9.51 -10.56
CA VAL A 91 13.38 -9.06 -10.88
C VAL A 91 13.28 -8.34 -12.24
N CYS A 92 14.41 -7.98 -12.84
CA CYS A 92 14.48 -7.39 -14.18
C CYS A 92 14.61 -8.46 -15.29
N ASP A 93 14.94 -9.69 -14.92
CA ASP A 93 14.98 -10.83 -15.83
C ASP A 93 13.71 -11.69 -15.67
N LYS A 94 12.83 -11.61 -16.66
CA LYS A 94 11.58 -12.38 -16.69
C LYS A 94 11.81 -13.89 -16.51
N ALA A 95 12.83 -14.47 -17.14
CA ALA A 95 13.12 -15.89 -17.02
C ALA A 95 13.58 -16.26 -15.60
N SER A 96 14.35 -15.39 -14.94
CA SER A 96 14.71 -15.55 -13.53
C SER A 96 13.47 -15.52 -12.63
N VAL A 97 12.55 -14.56 -12.85
CA VAL A 97 11.30 -14.48 -12.09
C VAL A 97 10.44 -15.70 -12.32
N THR A 98 10.23 -16.13 -13.58
CA THR A 98 9.41 -17.31 -13.91
C THR A 98 9.89 -18.55 -13.15
N ARG A 99 11.22 -18.78 -13.08
CA ARG A 99 11.77 -19.90 -12.30
C ARG A 99 11.52 -19.75 -10.80
N ALA A 100 11.66 -18.53 -10.28
CA ALA A 100 11.53 -18.26 -8.85
C ALA A 100 10.10 -18.41 -8.32
N ILE A 101 9.09 -18.15 -9.15
CA ILE A 101 7.66 -18.17 -8.77
C ILE A 101 6.95 -19.48 -9.13
N GLN A 102 7.68 -20.48 -9.64
CA GLN A 102 7.08 -21.75 -10.05
C GLN A 102 6.38 -22.45 -8.88
N GLY A 103 5.09 -22.73 -9.05
CA GLY A 103 4.24 -23.38 -8.04
C GLY A 103 3.85 -22.47 -6.86
N ALA A 104 4.02 -21.16 -6.98
CA ALA A 104 3.49 -20.19 -6.04
C ALA A 104 2.01 -19.89 -6.32
N ASP A 105 1.24 -19.56 -5.27
CA ASP A 105 -0.14 -19.07 -5.36
C ASP A 105 -0.19 -17.55 -5.55
N LEU A 106 0.80 -16.83 -5.00
CA LEU A 106 0.92 -15.39 -5.08
C LEU A 106 2.39 -14.98 -5.14
N VAL A 107 2.70 -14.02 -5.99
CA VAL A 107 3.98 -13.30 -5.98
C VAL A 107 3.76 -11.84 -5.57
N ILE A 108 4.58 -11.37 -4.63
CA ILE A 108 4.57 -9.99 -4.14
C ILE A 108 5.87 -9.32 -4.55
N ASN A 109 5.81 -8.27 -5.35
CA ASN A 109 7.00 -7.56 -5.81
C ASN A 109 7.24 -6.28 -4.98
N THR A 110 8.20 -6.36 -4.07
CA THR A 110 8.67 -5.24 -3.24
C THR A 110 10.06 -4.75 -3.65
N ALA A 111 10.54 -5.17 -4.81
CA ALA A 111 11.90 -4.90 -5.29
C ALA A 111 11.97 -3.55 -6.02
N GLY A 112 11.95 -2.44 -5.31
CA GLY A 112 12.18 -1.10 -5.87
C GLY A 112 13.66 -0.82 -6.25
N PRO A 113 13.98 0.36 -6.83
CA PRO A 113 13.02 1.37 -7.30
C PRO A 113 12.26 0.90 -8.54
N PHE A 114 11.01 1.33 -8.67
CA PHE A 114 10.17 1.06 -9.85
C PHE A 114 10.39 2.12 -10.95
N GLN A 115 10.81 3.32 -10.56
CA GLN A 115 11.08 4.44 -11.46
C GLN A 115 12.04 4.05 -12.57
N ARG A 116 11.67 4.47 -13.81
CA ARG A 116 12.48 4.25 -15.03
C ARG A 116 12.65 2.77 -15.42
N ARG A 117 11.84 1.84 -14.93
CA ARG A 117 11.81 0.47 -15.45
C ARG A 117 11.20 0.43 -16.83
N LYS A 118 11.81 -0.39 -17.72
CA LYS A 118 11.40 -0.51 -19.11
C LYS A 118 10.23 -1.48 -19.34
N SER A 119 9.97 -2.38 -18.39
CA SER A 119 8.92 -3.41 -18.49
C SER A 119 8.44 -3.83 -17.12
N CYS A 120 7.26 -4.45 -17.09
CA CYS A 120 6.68 -5.08 -15.92
C CYS A 120 7.04 -6.58 -15.86
N ALA A 121 8.33 -6.92 -16.02
CA ALA A 121 8.81 -8.30 -16.18
C ALA A 121 8.27 -9.27 -15.11
N ALA A 122 8.17 -8.84 -13.85
CA ALA A 122 7.63 -9.66 -12.77
C ALA A 122 6.13 -9.92 -12.92
N LEU A 123 5.33 -8.92 -13.32
CA LEU A 123 3.91 -9.08 -13.61
C LEU A 123 3.72 -9.98 -14.84
N GLU A 124 4.48 -9.75 -15.92
CA GLU A 124 4.40 -10.58 -17.13
C GLU A 124 4.70 -12.06 -16.83
N ALA A 125 5.74 -12.33 -16.02
CA ALA A 125 6.09 -13.69 -15.59
C ALA A 125 4.95 -14.33 -14.77
N ALA A 126 4.34 -13.57 -13.85
CA ALA A 126 3.22 -14.02 -13.04
C ALA A 126 1.99 -14.40 -13.90
N LEU A 127 1.61 -13.53 -14.85
CA LEU A 127 0.48 -13.78 -15.76
C LEU A 127 0.69 -15.04 -16.62
N GLU A 128 1.91 -15.23 -17.14
CA GLU A 128 2.24 -16.40 -17.96
C GLU A 128 2.33 -17.69 -17.15
N SER A 129 2.61 -17.59 -15.85
CA SER A 129 2.65 -18.72 -14.93
C SER A 129 1.33 -19.02 -14.23
N GLY A 130 0.28 -18.22 -14.46
CA GLY A 130 -1.01 -18.36 -13.78
C GLY A 130 -0.96 -18.01 -12.29
N VAL A 131 0.03 -17.22 -11.85
CA VAL A 131 0.27 -16.86 -10.45
C VAL A 131 -0.32 -15.48 -10.16
N LYS A 132 -1.05 -15.31 -9.07
CA LYS A 132 -1.55 -14.00 -8.61
C LYS A 132 -0.38 -13.04 -8.38
N TYR A 133 -0.59 -11.74 -8.64
CA TYR A 133 0.46 -10.73 -8.55
C TYR A 133 0.06 -9.54 -7.70
N LEU A 134 0.99 -9.06 -6.89
CA LEU A 134 0.87 -7.84 -6.09
C LEU A 134 2.17 -7.07 -6.15
N ASP A 135 2.14 -5.73 -6.27
CA ASP A 135 3.33 -4.91 -6.10
C ASP A 135 3.08 -3.64 -5.26
N VAL A 136 4.17 -3.08 -4.76
CA VAL A 136 4.21 -1.82 -4.00
C VAL A 136 4.77 -0.68 -4.84
N CYS A 137 4.43 -0.65 -6.12
CA CYS A 137 4.92 0.36 -7.06
C CYS A 137 4.52 1.77 -6.64
N ASP A 138 5.48 2.67 -6.65
CA ASP A 138 5.34 4.10 -6.37
C ASP A 138 5.69 4.98 -7.59
N ASP A 139 5.64 4.40 -8.80
CA ASP A 139 5.89 5.05 -10.09
C ASP A 139 4.63 5.05 -10.95
N ALA A 140 4.15 6.25 -11.31
CA ALA A 140 2.93 6.42 -12.10
C ALA A 140 3.05 5.80 -13.50
N SER A 141 4.23 5.85 -14.12
CA SER A 141 4.46 5.31 -15.46
C SER A 141 4.46 3.78 -15.43
N TYR A 142 5.11 3.17 -14.43
CA TYR A 142 5.10 1.72 -14.27
C TYR A 142 3.69 1.20 -13.99
N GLY A 143 2.94 1.86 -13.09
CA GLY A 143 1.55 1.50 -12.81
C GLY A 143 0.67 1.56 -14.06
N ALA A 144 0.82 2.59 -14.89
CA ALA A 144 0.11 2.72 -16.17
C ALA A 144 0.49 1.61 -17.18
N GLU A 145 1.78 1.22 -17.26
CA GLU A 145 2.21 0.08 -18.09
C GLU A 145 1.65 -1.26 -17.55
N ALA A 146 1.61 -1.44 -16.23
CA ALA A 146 1.00 -2.62 -15.61
C ALA A 146 -0.49 -2.75 -15.97
N LYS A 147 -1.24 -1.65 -15.94
CA LYS A 147 -2.66 -1.61 -16.31
C LYS A 147 -2.93 -2.06 -17.75
N LYS A 148 -2.03 -1.82 -18.70
CA LYS A 148 -2.17 -2.28 -20.09
C LYS A 148 -2.22 -3.80 -20.20
N LEU A 149 -1.73 -4.52 -19.19
CA LEU A 149 -1.75 -5.98 -19.15
C LEU A 149 -3.08 -6.55 -18.61
N SER A 150 -4.07 -5.70 -18.26
CA SER A 150 -5.31 -6.12 -17.60
C SER A 150 -6.10 -7.12 -18.45
N GLU A 151 -6.24 -6.91 -19.76
CA GLU A 151 -6.94 -7.86 -20.63
C GLU A 151 -6.22 -9.20 -20.74
N LYS A 152 -4.87 -9.19 -20.75
CA LYS A 152 -4.06 -10.43 -20.69
C LYS A 152 -4.29 -11.17 -19.37
N ALA A 153 -4.35 -10.44 -18.25
CA ALA A 153 -4.63 -11.00 -16.94
C ALA A 153 -6.02 -11.62 -16.84
N LYS A 154 -7.05 -10.92 -17.37
CA LYS A 154 -8.44 -11.44 -17.46
C LYS A 154 -8.49 -12.72 -18.27
N ALA A 155 -7.88 -12.75 -19.45
CA ALA A 155 -7.83 -13.92 -20.31
C ALA A 155 -7.11 -15.12 -19.65
N ALA A 156 -6.11 -14.87 -18.83
CA ALA A 156 -5.39 -15.88 -18.06
C ALA A 156 -6.10 -16.29 -16.76
N GLY A 157 -7.19 -15.62 -16.37
CA GLY A 157 -7.87 -15.84 -15.09
C GLY A 157 -7.04 -15.43 -13.87
N VAL A 158 -6.06 -14.52 -14.03
CA VAL A 158 -5.13 -14.12 -13.00
C VAL A 158 -5.52 -12.78 -12.41
N ALA A 159 -5.61 -12.72 -11.07
CA ALA A 159 -5.81 -11.48 -10.33
C ALA A 159 -4.46 -10.81 -10.07
N ALA A 160 -4.38 -9.50 -10.32
CA ALA A 160 -3.21 -8.69 -10.06
C ALA A 160 -3.60 -7.32 -9.52
N ILE A 161 -2.84 -6.80 -8.53
CA ILE A 161 -2.98 -5.43 -8.01
C ILE A 161 -1.61 -4.77 -8.12
N THR A 162 -1.55 -3.62 -8.76
CA THR A 162 -0.37 -2.76 -8.79
C THR A 162 -0.54 -1.58 -7.84
N CYS A 163 0.56 -1.00 -7.34
CA CYS A 163 0.52 0.15 -6.44
C CYS A 163 -0.18 -0.13 -5.09
N ALA A 164 0.01 -1.31 -4.49
CA ALA A 164 -0.71 -1.78 -3.30
C ALA A 164 0.16 -1.82 -2.03
N GLY A 165 0.76 -0.68 -1.70
CA GLY A 165 1.47 -0.45 -0.44
C GLY A 165 0.64 0.33 0.59
N ILE A 166 1.26 1.35 1.16
CA ILE A 166 0.60 2.30 2.07
C ILE A 166 0.11 3.54 1.30
N TYR A 167 1.02 4.18 0.54
CA TYR A 167 0.78 5.29 -0.40
C TYR A 167 1.78 5.16 -1.58
N PRO A 168 1.28 4.71 -2.74
CA PRO A 168 -0.08 4.23 -3.07
C PRO A 168 -0.47 2.92 -2.37
N GLY A 169 -1.78 2.70 -2.28
CA GLY A 169 -2.37 1.49 -1.73
C GLY A 169 -3.50 1.77 -0.75
N VAL A 170 -3.23 1.73 0.54
CA VAL A 170 -4.23 2.04 1.58
C VAL A 170 -4.77 3.47 1.43
N SER A 171 -3.94 4.45 1.03
CA SER A 171 -4.40 5.82 0.73
C SER A 171 -5.49 5.86 -0.35
N ASN A 172 -5.36 5.06 -1.40
CA ASN A 172 -6.33 4.93 -2.48
C ASN A 172 -7.65 4.33 -1.98
N LEU A 173 -7.56 3.26 -1.16
CA LEU A 173 -8.75 2.66 -0.53
C LEU A 173 -9.45 3.64 0.42
N MET A 174 -8.69 4.44 1.18
CA MET A 174 -9.26 5.50 2.02
C MET A 174 -10.03 6.52 1.17
N ALA A 175 -9.46 6.95 0.04
CA ALA A 175 -10.13 7.86 -0.89
C ALA A 175 -11.43 7.25 -1.42
N ARG A 176 -11.39 5.98 -1.84
CA ARG A 176 -12.57 5.25 -2.32
C ARG A 176 -13.66 5.18 -1.26
N ASP A 177 -13.30 4.77 -0.04
CA ASP A 177 -14.25 4.64 1.07
C ASP A 177 -14.95 5.97 1.37
N ILE A 178 -14.17 7.07 1.43
CA ILE A 178 -14.70 8.41 1.67
C ILE A 178 -15.60 8.85 0.51
N VAL A 179 -15.18 8.68 -0.74
CA VAL A 179 -15.96 9.06 -1.92
C VAL A 179 -17.29 8.30 -1.97
N GLU A 180 -17.27 6.98 -1.75
CA GLU A 180 -18.46 6.13 -1.79
C GLU A 180 -19.41 6.46 -0.64
N SER A 181 -18.90 6.66 0.58
CA SER A 181 -19.70 7.08 1.74
C SER A 181 -20.39 8.43 1.50
N MET A 182 -19.64 9.42 1.01
CA MET A 182 -20.20 10.75 0.71
C MET A 182 -21.23 10.69 -0.42
N LYS A 183 -20.99 9.89 -1.47
CA LYS A 183 -21.94 9.68 -2.57
C LYS A 183 -23.22 8.97 -2.09
N ALA A 184 -23.08 7.98 -1.20
CA ALA A 184 -24.25 7.29 -0.63
C ALA A 184 -25.10 8.24 0.22
N GLU A 185 -24.48 9.05 1.05
CA GLU A 185 -25.19 10.06 1.85
C GLU A 185 -25.87 11.13 0.98
N PHE A 186 -25.23 11.56 -0.13
CA PHE A 186 -25.81 12.51 -1.09
C PHE A 186 -27.09 11.94 -1.71
N ARG A 187 -27.04 10.68 -2.17
CA ARG A 187 -28.19 10.01 -2.80
C ARG A 187 -29.33 9.72 -1.83
N ALA A 188 -29.07 9.64 -0.53
CA ALA A 188 -30.07 9.37 0.50
C ALA A 188 -31.01 10.55 0.79
N THR A 189 -30.72 11.74 0.26
CA THR A 189 -31.55 12.91 0.42
C THR A 189 -32.62 13.01 -0.70
N GLU A 190 -33.87 13.28 -0.38
CA GLU A 190 -34.98 13.37 -1.35
C GLU A 190 -34.71 14.38 -2.49
N GLU A 191 -34.05 15.51 -2.18
CA GLU A 191 -33.68 16.53 -3.17
C GLU A 191 -32.70 16.04 -4.23
N ASN A 192 -31.97 14.97 -3.95
CA ASN A 192 -30.90 14.43 -4.79
C ASN A 192 -31.25 13.09 -5.44
N GLU A 193 -32.51 12.66 -5.35
CA GLU A 193 -32.96 11.42 -5.96
C GLU A 193 -32.63 11.40 -7.47
N GLY A 194 -31.98 10.34 -7.92
CA GLY A 194 -31.54 10.17 -9.32
C GLY A 194 -30.37 11.05 -9.79
N LYS A 195 -29.77 11.86 -8.89
CA LYS A 195 -28.57 12.66 -9.21
C LYS A 195 -27.28 11.93 -8.80
N GLU A 196 -26.24 12.06 -9.62
CA GLU A 196 -24.89 11.62 -9.29
C GLU A 196 -24.05 12.80 -8.78
N PRO A 197 -23.46 12.71 -7.59
CA PRO A 197 -22.63 13.78 -7.05
C PRO A 197 -21.29 13.83 -7.77
N GLU A 198 -20.87 15.03 -8.20
CA GLU A 198 -19.55 15.26 -8.76
C GLU A 198 -18.52 15.40 -7.63
N VAL A 199 -17.37 14.72 -7.79
CA VAL A 199 -16.21 14.88 -6.90
C VAL A 199 -15.44 16.13 -7.32
N GLU A 200 -15.43 17.16 -6.47
CA GLU A 200 -14.71 18.40 -6.75
C GLU A 200 -13.21 18.20 -6.59
N TYR A 201 -12.78 17.64 -5.45
CA TYR A 201 -11.39 17.28 -5.28
C TYR A 201 -11.15 16.03 -4.45
N VAL A 202 -10.01 15.37 -4.73
CA VAL A 202 -9.33 14.42 -3.86
C VAL A 202 -7.88 14.87 -3.69
N LEU A 203 -7.47 15.15 -2.45
CA LEU A 203 -6.14 15.62 -2.13
C LEU A 203 -5.45 14.62 -1.21
N TYR A 204 -4.32 14.11 -1.66
CA TYR A 204 -3.45 13.22 -0.88
C TYR A 204 -2.33 14.02 -0.24
N ASN A 205 -2.15 13.86 1.04
CA ASN A 205 -1.05 14.48 1.77
C ASN A 205 -0.36 13.43 2.62
N TYR A 206 0.97 13.33 2.48
CA TYR A 206 1.79 12.33 3.15
C TYR A 206 2.88 13.02 3.97
N PHE A 207 3.18 12.45 5.10
CA PHE A 207 4.24 12.94 5.96
C PHE A 207 5.02 11.77 6.55
N THR A 208 6.35 11.89 6.59
CA THR A 208 7.23 10.91 7.24
C THR A 208 8.27 11.64 8.08
N ALA A 209 8.32 11.32 9.36
CA ALA A 209 9.43 11.69 10.22
C ALA A 209 10.38 10.50 10.34
N GLY A 210 11.67 10.77 10.20
CA GLY A 210 12.68 9.71 10.15
C GLY A 210 12.58 8.83 8.92
N SER A 211 13.61 8.08 8.62
CA SER A 211 13.63 7.18 7.45
C SER A 211 13.09 5.78 7.76
N GLY A 212 12.71 5.50 8.97
CA GLY A 212 12.28 4.15 9.38
C GLY A 212 13.37 3.11 9.27
N GLY A 213 14.64 3.54 9.37
CA GLY A 213 15.78 2.71 9.01
C GLY A 213 15.75 2.34 7.52
N VAL A 214 15.20 3.21 6.69
CA VAL A 214 15.02 3.07 5.25
C VAL A 214 16.31 2.66 4.58
N GLY A 215 16.20 1.67 3.70
CA GLY A 215 17.29 1.30 2.81
C GLY A 215 17.57 2.41 1.80
N THR A 216 18.76 2.39 1.25
CA THR A 216 19.19 3.32 0.19
C THR A 216 18.23 3.38 -1.02
N THR A 217 17.39 2.35 -1.19
CA THR A 217 16.37 2.29 -2.25
C THR A 217 15.33 3.40 -2.12
N ILE A 218 14.76 3.63 -0.93
CA ILE A 218 13.75 4.68 -0.73
C ILE A 218 14.37 6.08 -0.86
N LEU A 219 15.61 6.27 -0.40
CA LEU A 219 16.33 7.51 -0.65
C LEU A 219 16.53 7.76 -2.15
N ALA A 220 16.92 6.72 -2.89
CA ALA A 220 17.08 6.82 -4.34
C ALA A 220 15.75 7.17 -5.04
N THR A 221 14.64 6.53 -4.64
CA THR A 221 13.29 6.88 -5.13
C THR A 221 12.97 8.34 -4.86
N SER A 222 13.22 8.84 -3.64
CA SER A 222 12.96 10.24 -3.29
C SER A 222 13.74 11.21 -4.19
N TYR A 223 15.00 10.88 -4.51
CA TYR A 223 15.81 11.71 -5.41
C TYR A 223 15.34 11.61 -6.87
N LEU A 224 14.94 10.44 -7.34
CA LEU A 224 14.36 10.26 -8.67
C LEU A 224 13.08 11.07 -8.86
N LEU A 225 12.22 11.15 -7.84
CA LEU A 225 11.01 11.98 -7.86
C LEU A 225 11.32 13.48 -8.04
N CYS A 226 12.49 13.96 -7.61
CA CYS A 226 12.91 15.34 -7.87
C CYS A 226 13.21 15.62 -9.35
N GLY A 227 13.40 14.58 -10.17
CA GLY A 227 13.61 14.67 -11.62
C GLY A 227 12.34 14.50 -12.45
N GLU A 228 11.18 14.30 -11.82
CA GLU A 228 9.92 14.01 -12.50
C GLU A 228 9.02 15.24 -12.56
N ASP A 229 8.49 15.56 -13.74
CA ASP A 229 7.43 16.54 -13.86
C ASP A 229 6.18 16.02 -13.16
N VAL A 230 5.55 16.86 -12.33
CA VAL A 230 4.38 16.48 -11.55
C VAL A 230 3.13 16.66 -12.37
N VAL A 231 2.49 15.55 -12.73
CA VAL A 231 1.18 15.58 -13.40
C VAL A 231 0.09 15.63 -12.34
N CYS A 232 -0.77 16.64 -12.40
CA CYS A 232 -1.95 16.74 -11.54
C CYS A 232 -3.14 17.34 -12.30
N TRP A 233 -4.30 17.35 -11.69
CA TRP A 233 -5.50 17.96 -12.23
C TRP A 233 -5.95 19.09 -11.33
N GLU A 234 -6.39 20.19 -11.95
CA GLU A 234 -6.97 21.36 -11.28
C GLU A 234 -8.16 21.85 -12.12
N ASP A 235 -9.34 21.94 -11.50
CA ASP A 235 -10.59 22.35 -12.14
C ASP A 235 -10.94 21.58 -13.43
N GLY A 236 -10.58 20.30 -13.48
CA GLY A 236 -10.82 19.42 -14.61
C GLY A 236 -9.73 19.45 -15.69
N GLN A 237 -8.75 20.35 -15.57
CA GLN A 237 -7.65 20.48 -16.52
C GLN A 237 -6.41 19.71 -16.01
N ARG A 238 -5.72 19.04 -16.93
CA ARG A 238 -4.43 18.43 -16.66
C ARG A 238 -3.37 19.53 -16.65
N ILE A 239 -2.68 19.68 -15.52
CA ILE A 239 -1.57 20.61 -15.38
C ILE A 239 -0.27 19.85 -15.11
N VAL A 240 0.85 20.46 -15.46
CA VAL A 240 2.19 19.95 -15.22
C VAL A 240 2.96 20.96 -14.40
N GLU A 241 3.43 20.53 -13.26
CA GLU A 241 4.14 21.34 -12.27
C GLU A 241 5.55 20.84 -12.04
N LYS A 242 6.38 21.65 -11.38
CA LYS A 242 7.71 21.20 -10.94
C LYS A 242 7.59 20.34 -9.69
N PRO A 243 8.46 19.34 -9.51
CA PRO A 243 8.56 18.59 -8.26
C PRO A 243 9.00 19.50 -7.10
N ALA A 244 8.67 19.10 -5.89
CA ALA A 244 8.95 19.86 -4.67
C ALA A 244 8.43 21.31 -4.67
N SER A 245 7.34 21.55 -5.41
CA SER A 245 6.68 22.87 -5.55
C SER A 245 5.39 22.96 -4.71
N GLN A 246 4.66 24.07 -4.84
CA GLN A 246 3.35 24.31 -4.23
C GLN A 246 3.29 23.91 -2.74
N ARG A 247 4.26 24.41 -1.93
CA ARG A 247 4.31 24.20 -0.48
C ARG A 247 2.95 24.48 0.18
N LYS A 248 2.49 23.57 1.03
CA LYS A 248 1.28 23.70 1.83
C LYS A 248 1.56 23.22 3.26
N VAL A 249 0.91 23.87 4.25
CA VAL A 249 0.88 23.37 5.63
C VAL A 249 -0.40 22.56 5.80
N VAL A 250 -0.28 21.31 6.22
CA VAL A 250 -1.38 20.36 6.38
C VAL A 250 -1.36 19.83 7.81
N ASP A 251 -2.54 19.73 8.42
CA ASP A 251 -2.69 19.16 9.75
C ASP A 251 -2.97 17.66 9.65
N PHE A 252 -2.08 16.85 10.21
CA PHE A 252 -2.19 15.38 10.24
C PHE A 252 -2.84 14.85 11.53
N GLY A 253 -3.50 15.74 12.29
CA GLY A 253 -4.20 15.37 13.51
C GLY A 253 -3.28 15.16 14.71
N LYS A 254 -3.90 14.64 15.79
CA LYS A 254 -3.22 14.43 17.07
C LYS A 254 -2.01 13.50 16.94
N GLY A 255 -0.89 13.94 17.51
CA GLY A 255 0.38 13.18 17.53
C GLY A 255 1.35 13.58 16.44
N VAL A 256 0.88 14.08 15.31
CA VAL A 256 1.71 14.59 14.20
C VAL A 256 1.61 16.09 14.07
N GLY A 257 0.37 16.65 14.09
CA GLY A 257 0.11 18.08 13.98
C GLY A 257 0.37 18.64 12.59
N ARG A 258 0.63 19.93 12.51
CA ARG A 258 0.81 20.68 11.26
C ARG A 258 2.19 20.46 10.65
N ARG A 259 2.25 20.05 9.38
CA ARG A 259 3.48 19.75 8.64
C ARG A 259 3.48 20.37 7.26
N GLU A 260 4.66 20.74 6.78
CA GLU A 260 4.87 21.22 5.43
C GLU A 260 4.93 20.04 4.45
N VAL A 261 4.21 20.15 3.35
CA VAL A 261 4.17 19.18 2.27
C VAL A 261 4.29 19.89 0.91
N PHE A 262 4.82 19.18 -0.07
CA PHE A 262 5.15 19.68 -1.41
C PHE A 262 4.61 18.73 -2.48
N LEU A 263 4.33 19.22 -3.68
CA LEU A 263 3.88 18.39 -4.80
C LEU A 263 4.98 17.45 -5.28
N TYR A 264 4.57 16.19 -5.53
CA TYR A 264 5.36 15.17 -6.22
C TYR A 264 4.49 14.35 -7.16
N ASN A 265 5.13 13.73 -8.16
CA ASN A 265 4.45 12.89 -9.15
C ASN A 265 4.19 11.50 -8.55
N LEU A 266 2.98 11.29 -8.05
CA LEU A 266 2.58 10.05 -7.39
C LEU A 266 1.43 9.35 -8.13
N PRO A 267 1.42 8.01 -8.17
CA PRO A 267 0.47 7.22 -8.98
C PRO A 267 -0.99 7.49 -8.68
N GLU A 268 -1.32 7.80 -7.43
CA GLU A 268 -2.69 8.03 -6.96
C GLU A 268 -3.41 9.13 -7.73
N VAL A 269 -2.65 10.09 -8.23
CA VAL A 269 -3.24 11.25 -8.93
C VAL A 269 -3.91 10.82 -10.23
N ALA A 270 -3.24 9.97 -11.00
CA ALA A 270 -3.75 9.51 -12.30
C ALA A 270 -4.93 8.54 -12.10
N SER A 271 -4.77 7.53 -11.24
CA SER A 271 -5.79 6.51 -11.00
C SER A 271 -7.06 7.10 -10.38
N THR A 272 -6.92 7.99 -9.39
CA THR A 272 -8.05 8.70 -8.77
C THR A 272 -8.83 9.55 -9.78
N ARG A 273 -8.11 10.26 -10.69
CA ARG A 273 -8.76 11.02 -11.75
C ARG A 273 -9.56 10.14 -12.70
N GLU A 274 -8.99 9.01 -13.07
CA GLU A 274 -9.63 8.04 -13.97
C GLU A 274 -10.87 7.41 -13.33
N ILE A 275 -10.77 6.98 -12.08
CA ILE A 275 -11.80 6.17 -11.41
C ILE A 275 -12.94 7.05 -10.84
N PHE A 276 -12.63 8.17 -10.21
CA PHE A 276 -13.65 9.00 -9.56
C PHE A 276 -14.08 10.22 -10.39
N GLY A 277 -13.39 10.54 -11.47
CA GLY A 277 -13.66 11.72 -12.27
C GLY A 277 -13.41 13.05 -11.53
N ALA A 278 -12.69 13.03 -10.40
CA ALA A 278 -12.45 14.19 -9.55
C ALA A 278 -11.84 15.34 -10.33
N ARG A 279 -12.40 16.56 -10.20
CA ARG A 279 -11.96 17.73 -10.98
C ARG A 279 -10.55 18.18 -10.61
N THR A 280 -10.23 18.12 -9.32
CA THR A 280 -8.89 18.44 -8.81
C THR A 280 -8.32 17.22 -8.08
N VAL A 281 -7.12 16.77 -8.50
CA VAL A 281 -6.40 15.69 -7.83
C VAL A 281 -4.94 16.09 -7.71
N LYS A 282 -4.44 16.11 -6.48
CA LYS A 282 -3.05 16.45 -6.16
C LYS A 282 -2.52 15.54 -5.06
N ALA A 283 -1.25 15.18 -5.15
CA ALA A 283 -0.56 14.45 -4.09
C ALA A 283 0.67 15.23 -3.61
N ARG A 284 0.83 15.30 -2.29
CA ARG A 284 1.91 16.03 -1.64
C ARG A 284 2.61 15.15 -0.63
N PHE A 285 3.91 15.34 -0.52
CA PHE A 285 4.73 14.65 0.47
C PHE A 285 5.59 15.66 1.24
N GLY A 286 5.79 15.41 2.51
CA GLY A 286 6.68 16.17 3.37
C GLY A 286 7.42 15.27 4.35
N THR A 287 8.54 15.75 4.85
CA THR A 287 9.38 15.01 5.80
C THR A 287 9.86 15.86 6.96
N SER A 288 10.27 15.21 8.04
CA SER A 288 10.92 15.85 9.19
C SER A 288 12.29 15.20 9.47
N PRO A 289 13.26 16.00 9.88
CA PRO A 289 13.22 17.47 10.10
C PRO A 289 13.08 18.24 8.77
N GLY A 290 12.49 19.44 8.86
CA GLY A 290 12.19 20.29 7.69
C GLY A 290 13.38 20.64 6.79
N ILE A 291 14.62 20.47 7.29
CA ILE A 291 15.83 20.65 6.47
C ILE A 291 15.86 19.69 5.27
N TRP A 292 15.28 18.50 5.39
CA TRP A 292 15.19 17.55 4.28
C TRP A 292 14.25 18.06 3.18
N ASN A 293 13.14 18.70 3.55
CA ASN A 293 12.28 19.35 2.57
C ASN A 293 13.03 20.42 1.79
N GLY A 294 13.82 21.25 2.50
CA GLY A 294 14.68 22.24 1.87
C GLY A 294 15.74 21.64 0.95
N ALA A 295 16.37 20.54 1.35
CA ALA A 295 17.32 19.80 0.53
C ALA A 295 16.67 19.24 -0.75
N MET A 296 15.47 18.66 -0.65
CA MET A 296 14.73 18.15 -1.81
C MET A 296 14.33 19.27 -2.77
N VAL A 297 13.89 20.43 -2.26
CA VAL A 297 13.63 21.63 -3.06
C VAL A 297 14.89 22.09 -3.78
N ALA A 298 16.03 22.12 -3.08
CA ALA A 298 17.32 22.52 -3.68
C ALA A 298 17.74 21.51 -4.77
N ILE A 299 17.65 20.23 -4.52
CA ILE A 299 17.95 19.16 -5.50
C ILE A 299 17.07 19.31 -6.74
N ALA A 300 15.77 19.47 -6.58
CA ALA A 300 14.82 19.61 -7.69
C ALA A 300 15.06 20.85 -8.56
N ASN A 301 15.62 21.93 -8.01
CA ASN A 301 15.82 23.18 -8.72
C ASN A 301 17.27 23.41 -9.21
N LEU A 302 18.26 22.82 -8.58
CA LEU A 302 19.69 23.11 -8.85
C LEU A 302 20.39 21.96 -9.59
N VAL A 303 19.91 20.72 -9.46
CA VAL A 303 20.54 19.57 -10.12
C VAL A 303 19.95 19.41 -11.53
N PRO A 304 20.79 19.21 -12.56
CA PRO A 304 20.29 19.00 -13.92
C PRO A 304 19.34 17.79 -14.00
N LYS A 305 18.22 17.94 -14.69
CA LYS A 305 17.19 16.91 -14.85
C LYS A 305 17.77 15.59 -15.38
N SER A 306 18.70 15.66 -16.36
CA SER A 306 19.38 14.48 -16.91
C SER A 306 20.15 13.66 -15.86
N LEU A 307 20.65 14.31 -14.81
CA LEU A 307 21.33 13.62 -13.71
C LEU A 307 20.31 13.03 -12.73
N LEU A 308 19.23 13.77 -12.42
CA LEU A 308 18.13 13.29 -11.55
C LEU A 308 17.39 12.09 -12.17
N GLU A 309 17.33 12.00 -13.49
CA GLU A 309 16.75 10.87 -14.22
C GLU A 309 17.65 9.62 -14.26
N ASN A 310 18.91 9.73 -13.88
CA ASN A 310 19.86 8.64 -13.89
C ASN A 310 19.76 7.81 -12.59
N GLN A 311 19.25 6.57 -12.70
CA GLN A 311 19.09 5.68 -11.54
C GLN A 311 20.40 5.41 -10.79
N ASP A 312 21.54 5.23 -11.51
CA ASP A 312 22.80 4.88 -10.86
C ASP A 312 23.42 6.08 -10.15
N ALA A 313 23.27 7.29 -10.72
CA ALA A 313 23.64 8.53 -10.05
C ALA A 313 22.82 8.73 -8.76
N MET A 314 21.50 8.52 -8.81
CA MET A 314 20.62 8.65 -7.64
C MET A 314 20.87 7.55 -6.59
N LYS A 315 21.19 6.35 -6.99
CA LYS A 315 21.67 5.30 -6.06
C LYS A 315 23.01 5.68 -5.41
N GLY A 316 23.93 6.27 -6.18
CA GLY A 316 25.21 6.79 -5.66
C GLY A 316 24.97 7.87 -4.59
N LEU A 317 24.11 8.86 -4.90
CA LEU A 317 23.74 9.93 -3.96
C LEU A 317 23.03 9.36 -2.72
N ALA A 318 22.14 8.39 -2.88
CA ALA A 318 21.47 7.72 -1.77
C ALA A 318 22.46 6.98 -0.86
N ASN A 319 23.43 6.26 -1.43
CA ASN A 319 24.47 5.59 -0.64
C ASN A 319 25.36 6.58 0.12
N PHE A 320 25.71 7.69 -0.52
CA PHE A 320 26.50 8.76 0.10
C PHE A 320 25.76 9.44 1.26
N SER A 321 24.48 9.77 1.08
CA SER A 321 23.67 10.47 2.06
C SER A 321 23.13 9.57 3.19
N ALA A 322 23.03 8.25 2.98
CA ALA A 322 22.44 7.32 3.93
C ALA A 322 23.03 7.38 5.36
N PRO A 323 24.35 7.50 5.58
CA PRO A 323 24.89 7.64 6.94
C PRO A 323 24.38 8.88 7.66
N ILE A 324 24.30 10.02 6.93
CA ILE A 324 23.82 11.30 7.49
C ILE A 324 22.34 11.16 7.86
N VAL A 325 21.52 10.60 6.97
CA VAL A 325 20.09 10.37 7.20
C VAL A 325 19.88 9.50 8.44
N ARG A 326 20.63 8.39 8.58
CA ARG A 326 20.51 7.48 9.73
C ARG A 326 20.89 8.16 11.06
N SER A 327 21.88 9.05 11.06
CA SER A 327 22.28 9.78 12.27
C SER A 327 21.16 10.74 12.73
N VAL A 328 20.48 11.38 11.79
CA VAL A 328 19.33 12.26 12.07
C VAL A 328 18.12 11.46 12.53
N ASP A 329 17.85 10.33 11.91
CA ASP A 329 16.74 9.43 12.26
C ASP A 329 16.81 8.94 13.71
N ALA A 330 18.02 8.65 14.20
CA ALA A 330 18.23 8.21 15.57
C ALA A 330 17.77 9.26 16.61
N ILE A 331 17.69 10.54 16.21
CA ILE A 331 17.30 11.66 17.09
C ILE A 331 15.81 11.98 16.93
N VAL A 332 15.29 11.94 15.69
CA VAL A 332 13.94 12.43 15.37
C VAL A 332 12.85 11.40 15.66
N GLY A 333 13.22 10.11 15.69
CA GLY A 333 12.26 9.02 15.77
C GLY A 333 11.57 8.77 14.41
N GLU A 334 10.61 7.86 14.42
CA GLU A 334 9.90 7.44 13.21
C GLU A 334 8.40 7.71 13.30
N THR A 335 7.81 8.22 12.25
CA THR A 335 6.35 8.35 12.10
C THR A 335 6.02 8.47 10.62
N THR A 336 5.00 7.78 10.16
CA THR A 336 4.41 8.00 8.85
C THR A 336 2.93 8.33 8.98
N SER A 337 2.46 9.29 8.19
CA SER A 337 1.06 9.72 8.26
C SER A 337 0.50 10.03 6.88
N ILE A 338 -0.76 9.65 6.69
CA ILE A 338 -1.58 9.91 5.52
C ILE A 338 -2.73 10.82 5.93
N ARG A 339 -3.02 11.81 5.11
CA ARG A 339 -4.28 12.54 5.12
C ARG A 339 -4.86 12.57 3.72
N VAL A 340 -6.09 12.10 3.59
CA VAL A 340 -6.88 12.16 2.36
C VAL A 340 -8.05 13.12 2.59
N ASP A 341 -8.12 14.18 1.80
CA ASP A 341 -9.21 15.14 1.85
C ASP A 341 -10.08 14.99 0.59
N VAL A 342 -11.39 14.83 0.76
CA VAL A 342 -12.37 14.70 -0.32
C VAL A 342 -13.42 15.79 -0.19
N LYS A 343 -13.83 16.38 -1.33
CA LYS A 343 -14.93 17.34 -1.39
C LYS A 343 -15.84 17.01 -2.57
N LEU A 344 -17.13 17.06 -2.34
CA LEU A 344 -18.13 17.05 -3.40
C LEU A 344 -18.47 18.49 -3.84
N LYS A 345 -19.03 18.63 -5.03
CA LYS A 345 -19.40 19.93 -5.62
C LYS A 345 -20.50 20.66 -4.83
N ASP A 346 -21.31 19.94 -4.05
CA ASP A 346 -22.29 20.52 -3.12
C ASP A 346 -21.68 21.23 -1.91
N GLY A 347 -20.35 21.14 -1.76
CA GLY A 347 -19.57 21.74 -0.68
C GLY A 347 -19.28 20.81 0.49
N LYS A 348 -19.89 19.62 0.55
CA LYS A 348 -19.60 18.61 1.60
C LYS A 348 -18.16 18.16 1.54
N GLN A 349 -17.52 18.07 2.69
CA GLN A 349 -16.12 17.65 2.83
C GLN A 349 -15.99 16.51 3.84
N SER A 350 -15.05 15.61 3.56
CA SER A 350 -14.71 14.52 4.46
C SER A 350 -13.21 14.25 4.41
N VAL A 351 -12.66 13.74 5.51
CA VAL A 351 -11.22 13.50 5.68
C VAL A 351 -10.99 12.10 6.24
N GLY A 352 -9.92 11.48 5.76
CA GLY A 352 -9.33 10.27 6.35
C GLY A 352 -7.94 10.54 6.87
N LEU A 353 -7.61 9.97 8.03
CA LEU A 353 -6.27 9.98 8.63
C LEU A 353 -5.81 8.57 8.93
N TYR A 354 -4.53 8.34 8.66
CA TYR A 354 -3.85 7.10 9.01
C TYR A 354 -2.44 7.46 9.48
N THR A 355 -2.05 7.06 10.69
CA THR A 355 -0.72 7.34 11.25
C THR A 355 -0.14 6.08 11.89
N HIS A 356 1.10 5.78 11.55
CA HIS A 356 1.81 4.60 12.06
C HIS A 356 3.23 5.00 12.55
N PRO A 357 3.70 4.44 13.69
CA PRO A 357 5.00 4.83 14.26
C PRO A 357 6.21 4.34 13.45
N ARG A 358 6.06 3.36 12.54
CA ARG A 358 7.20 2.75 11.81
C ARG A 358 6.86 2.51 10.35
N LEU A 359 7.58 3.18 9.44
CA LEU A 359 7.29 3.15 8.01
C LEU A 359 7.41 1.74 7.39
N SER A 360 8.53 1.06 7.59
CA SER A 360 8.75 -0.26 6.93
C SER A 360 7.75 -1.32 7.40
N GLU A 361 7.39 -1.32 8.68
CA GLU A 361 6.38 -2.23 9.23
C GLU A 361 4.99 -1.88 8.72
N CYS A 362 4.68 -0.59 8.65
CA CYS A 362 3.44 -0.09 8.11
C CYS A 362 3.22 -0.55 6.66
N VAL A 363 4.22 -0.30 5.78
CA VAL A 363 4.15 -0.77 4.39
C VAL A 363 4.00 -2.30 4.34
N GLY A 364 4.75 -3.01 5.19
CA GLY A 364 4.67 -4.47 5.28
C GLY A 364 3.28 -4.97 5.67
N THR A 365 2.68 -4.39 6.71
CA THR A 365 1.33 -4.74 7.17
C THR A 365 0.25 -4.41 6.14
N CYS A 366 0.32 -3.22 5.52
CA CYS A 366 -0.60 -2.83 4.47
C CYS A 366 -0.51 -3.76 3.24
N THR A 367 0.70 -4.05 2.76
CA THR A 367 0.91 -4.96 1.62
C THR A 367 0.45 -6.38 1.96
N ALA A 368 0.71 -6.87 3.16
CA ALA A 368 0.23 -8.17 3.63
C ALA A 368 -1.31 -8.22 3.71
N SER A 369 -1.97 -7.10 4.02
CA SER A 369 -3.43 -7.01 4.06
C SER A 369 -4.04 -7.17 2.67
N PHE A 370 -3.46 -6.54 1.63
CA PHE A 370 -3.83 -6.79 0.23
C PHE A 370 -3.56 -8.23 -0.19
N ALA A 371 -2.39 -8.77 0.14
CA ALA A 371 -2.03 -10.14 -0.18
C ALA A 371 -3.01 -11.14 0.44
N THR A 372 -3.41 -10.95 1.70
CA THR A 372 -4.40 -11.77 2.38
C THR A 372 -5.76 -11.71 1.67
N ALA A 373 -6.22 -10.51 1.30
CA ALA A 373 -7.46 -10.34 0.55
C ALA A 373 -7.42 -11.10 -0.79
N MET A 374 -6.32 -10.98 -1.54
CA MET A 374 -6.14 -11.72 -2.80
C MET A 374 -6.12 -13.24 -2.60
N LEU A 375 -5.48 -13.73 -1.54
CA LEU A 375 -5.45 -15.16 -1.22
C LEU A 375 -6.83 -15.69 -0.83
N ASN A 376 -7.65 -14.87 -0.17
CA ASN A 376 -9.05 -15.16 0.14
C ASN A 376 -9.97 -15.13 -1.10
N GLY A 377 -9.48 -14.73 -2.27
CA GLY A 377 -10.28 -14.64 -3.50
C GLY A 377 -11.09 -13.34 -3.63
N GLU A 378 -10.74 -12.31 -2.88
CA GLU A 378 -11.44 -11.01 -2.87
C GLU A 378 -11.11 -10.13 -4.10
N CYS A 379 -10.14 -10.52 -4.94
CA CYS A 379 -9.71 -9.79 -6.13
C CYS A 379 -10.14 -10.52 -7.41
N ALA A 380 -10.79 -9.81 -8.32
CA ALA A 380 -11.18 -10.35 -9.62
C ALA A 380 -9.98 -10.49 -10.57
N PRO A 381 -10.05 -11.41 -11.59
CA PRO A 381 -9.04 -11.47 -12.65
C PRO A 381 -8.91 -10.13 -13.40
N GLY A 382 -7.67 -9.69 -13.64
CA GLY A 382 -7.35 -8.41 -14.23
C GLY A 382 -6.13 -7.78 -13.56
N VAL A 383 -5.72 -6.59 -14.00
CA VAL A 383 -4.73 -5.75 -13.29
C VAL A 383 -5.44 -4.51 -12.79
N TRP A 384 -5.43 -4.30 -11.47
CA TRP A 384 -6.24 -3.29 -10.80
C TRP A 384 -5.38 -2.32 -10.00
N TYR A 385 -5.84 -1.08 -9.93
CA TYR A 385 -5.41 -0.16 -8.86
C TYR A 385 -6.20 -0.44 -7.58
N PRO A 386 -5.68 -0.13 -6.40
CA PRO A 386 -6.34 -0.46 -5.12
C PRO A 386 -7.76 0.07 -4.98
N GLU A 387 -8.03 1.25 -5.55
CA GLU A 387 -9.34 1.92 -5.47
C GLU A 387 -10.38 1.40 -6.49
N GLU A 388 -10.01 0.51 -7.41
CA GLU A 388 -10.98 -0.10 -8.32
C GLU A 388 -11.86 -1.15 -7.60
N VAL A 389 -13.11 -1.28 -8.01
CA VAL A 389 -14.11 -2.15 -7.34
C VAL A 389 -13.68 -3.61 -7.36
N GLU A 390 -13.05 -4.01 -8.46
CA GLU A 390 -12.60 -5.39 -8.71
C GLU A 390 -11.32 -5.76 -7.94
N ALA A 391 -10.59 -4.75 -7.42
CA ALA A 391 -9.36 -5.00 -6.69
C ALA A 391 -9.60 -5.67 -5.35
N ILE A 392 -10.54 -5.14 -4.56
CA ILE A 392 -10.87 -5.63 -3.21
C ILE A 392 -12.36 -5.54 -2.98
N SER A 393 -12.99 -6.69 -2.74
CA SER A 393 -14.44 -6.79 -2.48
C SER A 393 -14.79 -6.48 -1.01
N ASP A 394 -13.94 -6.86 -0.04
CA ASP A 394 -14.13 -6.60 1.39
C ASP A 394 -13.07 -5.61 1.92
N ARG A 395 -13.38 -4.31 1.78
CA ARG A 395 -12.51 -3.23 2.23
C ARG A 395 -12.42 -3.13 3.74
N ASP A 396 -13.51 -3.41 4.44
CA ASP A 396 -13.57 -3.32 5.90
C ASP A 396 -12.61 -4.32 6.53
N ALA A 397 -12.65 -5.58 6.06
CA ALA A 397 -11.71 -6.59 6.50
C ALA A 397 -10.24 -6.22 6.15
N LEU A 398 -10.00 -5.58 5.01
CA LEU A 398 -8.67 -5.10 4.67
C LEU A 398 -8.22 -3.99 5.63
N PHE A 399 -9.06 -2.99 5.91
CA PHE A 399 -8.74 -1.91 6.85
C PHE A 399 -8.49 -2.42 8.26
N GLU A 400 -9.29 -3.41 8.73
CA GLU A 400 -9.06 -4.03 10.03
C GLU A 400 -7.64 -4.62 10.15
N ARG A 401 -7.16 -5.27 9.11
CA ARG A 401 -5.79 -5.80 9.03
C ARG A 401 -4.75 -4.67 8.89
N ALA A 402 -4.99 -3.72 7.99
CA ALA A 402 -4.04 -2.64 7.67
C ALA A 402 -3.84 -1.65 8.80
N LYS A 403 -4.82 -1.48 9.71
CA LYS A 403 -4.69 -0.58 10.87
C LYS A 403 -3.92 -1.17 12.04
N GLU A 404 -3.45 -2.42 11.94
CA GLU A 404 -2.64 -3.03 13.01
C GLU A 404 -1.39 -2.19 13.29
N GLY A 405 -1.19 -1.80 14.53
CA GLY A 405 -0.05 -0.99 14.97
C GLY A 405 -0.16 0.51 14.67
N THR A 406 -1.28 1.00 14.13
CA THR A 406 -1.50 2.44 13.93
C THR A 406 -1.68 3.16 15.27
N SER A 407 -1.20 4.39 15.33
CA SER A 407 -1.47 5.32 16.44
C SER A 407 -2.73 6.16 16.21
N LEU A 408 -3.15 6.28 14.95
CA LEU A 408 -4.38 6.96 14.53
C LEU A 408 -4.89 6.33 13.25
N PHE A 409 -6.17 5.95 13.24
CA PHE A 409 -6.92 5.59 12.04
C PHE A 409 -8.33 6.18 12.15
N ALA A 410 -8.71 7.03 11.22
CA ALA A 410 -10.02 7.66 11.17
C ALA A 410 -10.43 7.85 9.70
N LEU A 411 -11.66 7.50 9.38
CA LEU A 411 -12.27 7.70 8.06
C LEU A 411 -13.58 8.47 8.22
N ASN A 412 -14.01 9.10 7.15
CA ASN A 412 -15.31 9.76 7.07
C ASN A 412 -15.53 10.83 8.15
N GLN A 413 -14.47 11.58 8.49
CA GLN A 413 -14.52 12.64 9.49
C GLN A 413 -14.72 14.01 8.86
N ALA A 414 -15.45 14.89 9.55
CA ALA A 414 -15.45 16.30 9.16
C ALA A 414 -14.05 16.92 9.41
N PRO A 415 -13.54 17.80 8.53
CA PRO A 415 -12.16 18.33 8.64
C PRO A 415 -11.84 18.91 10.02
N TRP A 416 -12.75 19.65 10.65
CA TRP A 416 -12.59 20.28 11.96
C TRP A 416 -12.48 19.27 13.13
N MET A 417 -12.95 18.03 12.95
CA MET A 417 -12.86 16.98 13.99
C MET A 417 -11.48 16.39 14.14
N VAL A 418 -10.67 16.44 13.08
CA VAL A 418 -9.33 15.82 13.02
C VAL A 418 -8.19 16.81 13.22
N GLU A 419 -8.46 18.12 13.15
CA GLU A 419 -7.47 19.16 13.36
C GLU A 419 -6.91 19.14 14.79
N SER A 420 -5.58 19.26 14.88
CA SER A 420 -4.90 19.37 16.16
C SER A 420 -5.26 20.69 16.82
N LYS A 421 -5.70 20.64 18.09
CA LYS A 421 -5.96 21.88 18.84
C LYS A 421 -4.61 22.53 19.19
N PRO A 422 -4.50 23.87 19.09
CA PRO A 422 -3.33 24.58 19.57
C PRO A 422 -3.06 24.24 21.03
N VAL A 423 -1.82 23.88 21.37
CA VAL A 423 -1.43 23.65 22.76
C VAL A 423 -1.21 25.00 23.41
N ASN A 424 -1.99 25.32 24.43
CA ASN A 424 -1.80 26.53 25.23
C ASN A 424 -0.58 26.33 26.15
N LEU A 425 0.49 27.07 25.87
CA LEU A 425 1.73 27.04 26.66
C LEU A 425 1.67 27.96 27.88
N GLY A 426 0.54 28.59 28.16
CA GLY A 426 0.39 29.64 29.18
C GLY A 426 0.72 31.03 28.64
N PHE A 427 0.41 32.08 29.43
CA PHE A 427 0.67 33.48 29.07
C PHE A 427 0.11 33.94 27.69
N GLY A 428 -0.92 33.27 27.16
CA GLY A 428 -1.47 33.58 25.82
C GLY A 428 -0.63 33.07 24.65
N LEU A 429 0.37 32.23 24.89
CA LEU A 429 1.19 31.59 23.88
C LEU A 429 0.53 30.25 23.47
N TYR A 430 0.43 30.01 22.15
CA TYR A 430 -0.10 28.78 21.58
C TYR A 430 0.95 28.14 20.67
N TRP A 431 1.16 26.84 20.83
CA TRP A 431 1.91 26.03 19.89
C TRP A 431 0.91 25.42 18.87
N THR A 432 1.10 25.70 17.59
CA THR A 432 0.25 25.22 16.50
C THR A 432 0.98 24.23 15.62
#